data_c69e18338a17a0e2a10642a3570791ea
#
_entry.id   c69e18338a17a0e2a10642a3570791ea
#
_cell.length_a   1.000
_cell.length_b   1.000
_cell.length_c   1.000
_cell.angle_alpha   90.00
_cell.angle_beta   90.00
_cell.angle_gamma   90.00
#
_symmetry.space_group_name_H-M   'P 1'
#
loop_
_entity.id
_entity.type
_entity.pdbx_description
1 polymer ?
#
loop_
_entity_poly.entity_id
_entity_poly.type
_entity_poly.pdbx_seq_one_letter_code
_entity_poly.pdbx_strand_id
1 'polypeptide(L)'
;MWNRQQVKEQAKIIMKRNYWKMFVVTLIASTLTGEKTTIIERVQDFASNNHSYDAQPIFYSSNFELIFYSFISVASILGILYTIFIGNVIVVGKNGYFIKNHDENPELGEIFKGFKGNYLNVVKIMFLMDLKTLLWLLLFIIPGFVKAYEYSMIPYLLAENPNLSADEAFS
;
A
#
# COMPACT_ATOMS: atom_id res chain seq x y z
N MET A 1 6.42 3.23 -33.03
CA MET A 1 7.09 4.36 -32.37
C MET A 1 6.17 4.89 -31.27
N TRP A 2 6.62 4.92 -30.04
CA TRP A 2 5.80 5.26 -28.88
C TRP A 2 5.48 6.76 -28.88
N ASN A 3 4.21 7.14 -28.93
CA ASN A 3 3.82 8.55 -28.96
C ASN A 3 3.26 8.98 -27.59
N ARG A 4 4.03 9.77 -26.86
CA ARG A 4 3.70 10.28 -25.52
C ARG A 4 2.36 11.04 -25.46
N GLN A 5 1.97 11.71 -26.54
CA GLN A 5 0.70 12.44 -26.57
C GLN A 5 -0.50 11.49 -26.65
N GLN A 6 -0.41 10.43 -27.46
CA GLN A 6 -1.48 9.42 -27.58
C GLN A 6 -1.71 8.70 -26.25
N VAL A 7 -0.64 8.34 -25.52
CA VAL A 7 -0.76 7.72 -24.20
C VAL A 7 -1.44 8.65 -23.19
N LYS A 8 -1.10 9.94 -23.20
CA LYS A 8 -1.76 10.93 -22.33
C LYS A 8 -3.25 11.10 -22.63
N GLU A 9 -3.63 11.14 -23.89
CA GLU A 9 -5.03 11.27 -24.31
C GLU A 9 -5.85 10.02 -23.95
N GLN A 10 -5.31 8.83 -24.16
CA GLN A 10 -5.93 7.58 -23.75
C GLN A 10 -6.12 7.51 -22.23
N ALA A 11 -5.09 7.83 -21.45
CA ALA A 11 -5.18 7.87 -20.00
C ALA A 11 -6.26 8.85 -19.50
N LYS A 12 -6.37 10.02 -20.14
CA LYS A 12 -7.38 11.03 -19.80
C LYS A 12 -8.81 10.58 -20.10
N ILE A 13 -9.02 9.85 -21.20
CA ILE A 13 -10.32 9.29 -21.56
C ILE A 13 -10.75 8.22 -20.54
N ILE A 14 -9.84 7.30 -20.21
CA ILE A 14 -10.09 6.23 -19.22
C ILE A 14 -10.41 6.83 -17.85
N MET A 15 -9.63 7.82 -17.42
CA MET A 15 -9.82 8.51 -16.15
C MET A 15 -11.18 9.22 -16.07
N LYS A 16 -11.63 9.89 -17.14
CA LYS A 16 -12.94 10.53 -17.18
C LYS A 16 -14.11 9.54 -17.15
N ARG A 17 -13.97 8.38 -17.81
CA ARG A 17 -15.01 7.35 -17.89
C ARG A 17 -15.42 6.80 -16.52
N ASN A 18 -14.42 6.56 -15.66
CA ASN A 18 -14.62 5.88 -14.38
C ASN A 18 -14.09 6.66 -13.16
N TYR A 19 -14.01 7.99 -13.26
CA TYR A 19 -13.39 8.85 -12.26
C TYR A 19 -13.84 8.55 -10.83
N TRP A 20 -15.15 8.51 -10.59
CA TRP A 20 -15.70 8.26 -9.26
C TRP A 20 -15.42 6.85 -8.73
N LYS A 21 -15.46 5.84 -9.59
CA LYS A 21 -15.12 4.46 -9.20
C LYS A 21 -13.64 4.36 -8.81
N MET A 22 -12.75 4.92 -9.62
CA MET A 22 -11.31 4.95 -9.32
C MET A 22 -11.01 5.72 -8.03
N PHE A 23 -11.70 6.83 -7.80
CA PHE A 23 -11.58 7.60 -6.55
C PHE A 23 -12.00 6.78 -5.33
N VAL A 24 -13.16 6.11 -5.38
CA VAL A 24 -13.65 5.26 -4.29
C VAL A 24 -12.71 4.09 -4.03
N VAL A 25 -12.21 3.41 -5.09
CA VAL A 25 -11.22 2.32 -4.97
C VAL A 25 -9.95 2.78 -4.28
N THR A 26 -9.42 3.93 -4.68
CA THR A 26 -8.21 4.50 -4.07
C THR A 26 -8.45 4.86 -2.61
N LEU A 27 -9.60 5.45 -2.30
CA LEU A 27 -9.97 5.84 -0.93
C LEU A 27 -10.14 4.61 -0.03
N ILE A 28 -10.85 3.57 -0.49
CA ILE A 28 -10.98 2.31 0.26
C ILE A 28 -9.60 1.66 0.46
N ALA A 29 -8.79 1.56 -0.59
CA ALA A 29 -7.47 0.97 -0.51
C ALA A 29 -6.58 1.76 0.46
N SER A 30 -6.51 3.09 0.36
CA SER A 30 -5.68 3.92 1.25
C SER A 30 -6.11 3.84 2.72
N THR A 31 -7.41 3.76 3.01
CA THR A 31 -7.89 3.59 4.38
C THR A 31 -7.57 2.21 4.95
N LEU A 32 -7.64 1.15 4.11
CA LEU A 32 -7.38 -0.22 4.53
C LEU A 32 -5.88 -0.57 4.56
N THR A 33 -5.06 0.03 3.70
CA THR A 33 -3.60 -0.23 3.66
C THR A 33 -2.80 0.75 4.49
N GLY A 34 -3.42 1.82 5.00
CA GLY A 34 -2.72 2.90 5.70
C GLY A 34 -1.81 3.73 4.78
N GLU A 35 -1.97 3.61 3.45
CA GLU A 35 -1.26 4.48 2.50
C GLU A 35 -1.66 5.94 2.75
N LYS A 36 -0.71 6.74 3.23
CA LYS A 36 -0.95 8.17 3.46
C LYS A 36 -1.13 8.87 2.13
N THR A 37 -2.30 9.48 1.96
CA THR A 37 -2.49 10.39 0.82
C THR A 37 -1.79 11.71 1.12
N THR A 38 -1.26 12.38 0.11
CA THR A 38 -0.60 13.71 0.21
C THR A 38 -1.49 14.76 0.89
N ILE A 39 -2.81 14.56 0.88
CA ILE A 39 -3.78 15.44 1.57
C ILE A 39 -3.69 15.26 3.08
N ILE A 40 -3.58 14.01 3.56
CA ILE A 40 -3.49 13.71 5.00
C ILE A 40 -2.19 14.26 5.58
N GLU A 41 -1.07 14.13 4.86
CA GLU A 41 0.22 14.71 5.28
C GLU A 41 0.13 16.24 5.40
N ARG A 42 -0.45 16.92 4.42
CA ARG A 42 -0.64 18.39 4.48
C ARG A 42 -1.57 18.83 5.61
N VAL A 43 -2.62 18.07 5.91
CA VAL A 43 -3.52 18.35 7.04
C VAL A 43 -2.80 18.13 8.37
N GLN A 44 -1.99 17.10 8.49
CA GLN A 44 -1.17 16.85 9.69
C GLN A 44 -0.12 17.94 9.90
N ASP A 45 0.59 18.36 8.84
CA ASP A 45 1.56 19.45 8.90
C ASP A 45 0.91 20.79 9.30
N PHE A 46 -0.29 21.06 8.77
CA PHE A 46 -1.06 22.27 9.15
C PHE A 46 -1.52 22.20 10.61
N ALA A 47 -1.96 21.04 11.09
CA ALA A 47 -2.39 20.85 12.47
C ALA A 47 -1.21 20.91 13.46
N SER A 48 -0.03 20.38 13.09
CA SER A 48 1.16 20.36 13.95
C SER A 48 1.80 21.74 14.09
N ASN A 49 1.73 22.60 13.08
CA ASN A 49 2.29 23.96 13.11
C ASN A 49 1.48 24.97 13.92
N ASN A 50 0.25 24.64 14.34
CA ASN A 50 -0.63 25.57 15.06
C ASN A 50 -0.69 25.38 16.59
N HIS A 51 0.03 24.44 17.17
CA HIS A 51 -0.01 24.19 18.62
C HIS A 51 1.37 24.11 19.26
N SER A 52 1.99 25.30 19.45
CA SER A 52 2.96 25.49 20.52
C SER A 52 2.20 25.86 21.81
N TYR A 53 1.59 24.89 22.45
CA TYR A 53 1.20 25.03 23.85
C TYR A 53 2.09 24.10 24.67
N ASP A 54 2.87 24.68 25.60
CA ASP A 54 3.55 24.01 26.71
C ASP A 54 2.48 23.29 27.57
N ALA A 55 1.97 22.16 27.09
CA ALA A 55 1.18 21.25 27.92
C ALA A 55 2.18 20.39 28.70
N GLN A 56 2.47 20.78 29.93
CA GLN A 56 3.12 19.93 30.91
C GLN A 56 2.34 18.60 30.97
N PRO A 57 3.01 17.44 30.83
CA PRO A 57 2.32 16.14 30.78
C PRO A 57 1.68 15.85 32.13
N ILE A 58 0.35 15.87 32.18
CA ILE A 58 -0.49 15.61 33.38
C ILE A 58 -0.37 14.13 33.87
N PHE A 59 0.33 13.26 33.15
CA PHE A 59 0.42 11.83 33.42
C PHE A 59 1.84 11.40 33.79
N TYR A 60 2.29 11.77 35.00
CA TYR A 60 3.52 11.26 35.61
C TYR A 60 3.20 10.15 36.62
N SER A 61 2.80 8.96 36.15
CA SER A 61 2.89 7.76 36.96
C SER A 61 3.63 6.69 36.16
N SER A 62 4.67 6.11 36.74
CA SER A 62 5.51 5.07 36.11
C SER A 62 4.68 3.88 35.56
N ASN A 63 3.54 3.59 36.15
CA ASN A 63 2.65 2.53 35.70
C ASN A 63 1.86 2.91 34.44
N PHE A 64 1.53 4.18 34.22
CA PHE A 64 0.84 4.63 33.02
C PHE A 64 1.75 4.52 31.79
N GLU A 65 3.02 4.91 31.90
CA GLU A 65 3.98 4.77 30.81
C GLU A 65 4.15 3.30 30.39
N LEU A 66 4.30 2.39 31.35
CA LEU A 66 4.44 0.96 31.06
C LEU A 66 3.20 0.40 30.35
N ILE A 67 1.99 0.76 30.80
CA ILE A 67 0.74 0.35 30.17
C ILE A 67 0.62 0.95 28.76
N PHE A 68 0.97 2.23 28.60
CA PHE A 68 0.92 2.92 27.32
C PHE A 68 1.90 2.32 26.29
N TYR A 69 3.15 2.07 26.68
CA TYR A 69 4.14 1.42 25.80
C TYR A 69 3.76 -0.03 25.48
N SER A 70 3.21 -0.77 26.42
CA SER A 70 2.72 -2.14 26.17
C SER A 70 1.55 -2.14 25.17
N PHE A 71 0.62 -1.19 25.30
CA PHE A 71 -0.49 -1.04 24.36
C PHE A 71 0.02 -0.69 22.95
N ILE A 72 0.96 0.27 22.84
CA ILE A 72 1.56 0.63 21.53
C ILE A 72 2.28 -0.58 20.92
N SER A 73 3.04 -1.35 21.71
CA SER A 73 3.76 -2.51 21.18
C SER A 73 2.80 -3.58 20.64
N VAL A 74 1.73 -3.89 21.36
CA VAL A 74 0.69 -4.83 20.90
C VAL A 74 0.00 -4.29 19.65
N ALA A 75 -0.39 -3.02 19.63
CA ALA A 75 -1.03 -2.40 18.48
C ALA A 75 -0.10 -2.41 17.25
N SER A 76 1.21 -2.20 17.44
CA SER A 76 2.21 -2.25 16.36
C SER A 76 2.33 -3.66 15.78
N ILE A 77 2.38 -4.69 16.62
CA ILE A 77 2.41 -6.08 16.17
C ILE A 77 1.16 -6.43 15.38
N LEU A 78 -0.02 -6.06 15.89
CA LEU A 78 -1.28 -6.27 15.17
C LEU A 78 -1.33 -5.51 13.85
N GLY A 79 -0.79 -4.28 13.81
CA GLY A 79 -0.67 -3.49 12.58
C GLY A 79 0.23 -4.15 11.54
N ILE A 80 1.37 -4.70 11.95
CA ILE A 80 2.28 -5.45 11.06
C ILE A 80 1.56 -6.69 10.51
N LEU A 81 0.92 -7.48 11.37
CA LEU A 81 0.16 -8.66 10.93
C LEU A 81 -0.96 -8.27 9.95
N TYR A 82 -1.71 -7.21 10.26
CA TYR A 82 -2.73 -6.68 9.36
C TYR A 82 -2.14 -6.31 7.99
N THR A 83 -1.01 -5.60 7.95
CA THR A 83 -0.37 -5.20 6.69
C THR A 83 0.05 -6.42 5.87
N ILE A 84 0.67 -7.42 6.50
CA ILE A 84 1.15 -8.63 5.81
C ILE A 84 -0.03 -9.44 5.24
N PHE A 85 -1.05 -9.69 6.03
CA PHE A 85 -2.14 -10.61 5.65
C PHE A 85 -3.28 -9.93 4.89
N ILE A 86 -3.54 -8.66 5.13
CA ILE A 86 -4.69 -7.96 4.55
C ILE A 86 -4.23 -6.82 3.64
N GLY A 87 -3.40 -5.92 4.14
CA GLY A 87 -2.98 -4.74 3.42
C GLY A 87 -2.34 -5.06 2.06
N ASN A 88 -1.36 -5.94 2.04
CA ASN A 88 -0.66 -6.35 0.83
C ASN A 88 -1.60 -7.00 -0.22
N VAL A 89 -2.55 -7.80 0.23
CA VAL A 89 -3.53 -8.43 -0.68
C VAL A 89 -4.49 -7.40 -1.30
N ILE A 90 -4.86 -6.37 -0.53
CA ILE A 90 -5.67 -5.26 -1.03
C ILE A 90 -4.88 -4.42 -2.05
N VAL A 91 -3.59 -4.21 -1.85
CA VAL A 91 -2.71 -3.54 -2.84
C VAL A 91 -2.73 -4.28 -4.16
N VAL A 92 -2.58 -5.62 -4.14
CA VAL A 92 -2.67 -6.46 -5.35
C VAL A 92 -4.04 -6.34 -6.00
N GLY A 93 -5.13 -6.43 -5.22
CA GLY A 93 -6.49 -6.27 -5.73
C GLY A 93 -6.77 -4.89 -6.33
N LYS A 94 -6.26 -3.82 -5.70
CA LYS A 94 -6.30 -2.45 -6.24
C LYS A 94 -5.61 -2.38 -7.61
N ASN A 95 -4.42 -2.91 -7.73
CA ASN A 95 -3.68 -2.90 -8.99
C ASN A 95 -4.42 -3.71 -10.07
N GLY A 96 -4.98 -4.87 -9.72
CA GLY A 96 -5.83 -5.66 -10.63
C GLY A 96 -7.06 -4.89 -11.10
N TYR A 97 -7.70 -4.11 -10.21
CA TYR A 97 -8.80 -3.24 -10.60
C TYR A 97 -8.37 -2.22 -11.67
N PHE A 98 -7.22 -1.55 -11.48
CA PHE A 98 -6.73 -0.55 -12.43
C PHE A 98 -6.29 -1.16 -13.76
N ILE A 99 -5.67 -2.35 -13.76
CA ILE A 99 -5.33 -3.08 -14.99
C ILE A 99 -6.59 -3.35 -15.81
N LYS A 100 -7.62 -3.95 -15.18
CA LYS A 100 -8.89 -4.25 -15.86
C LYS A 100 -9.65 -3.00 -16.31
N ASN A 101 -9.55 -1.90 -15.55
CA ASN A 101 -10.25 -0.67 -15.93
C ASN A 101 -9.72 -0.04 -17.23
N HIS A 102 -8.57 -0.50 -17.73
CA HIS A 102 -8.06 -0.09 -19.03
C HIS A 102 -8.99 -0.56 -20.16
N ASP A 103 -9.37 -1.83 -20.15
CA ASP A 103 -10.11 -2.45 -21.25
C ASP A 103 -11.62 -2.63 -20.94
N GLU A 104 -11.96 -2.83 -19.68
CA GLU A 104 -13.29 -3.15 -19.19
C GLU A 104 -13.79 -2.08 -18.22
N ASN A 105 -15.00 -2.27 -17.71
CA ASN A 105 -15.60 -1.47 -16.64
C ASN A 105 -15.79 -2.36 -15.39
N PRO A 106 -14.74 -2.63 -14.60
CA PRO A 106 -14.76 -3.57 -13.51
C PRO A 106 -15.71 -3.13 -12.38
N GLU A 107 -16.24 -4.09 -11.65
CA GLU A 107 -16.99 -3.84 -10.42
C GLU A 107 -16.03 -3.49 -9.27
N LEU A 108 -16.53 -2.71 -8.29
CA LEU A 108 -15.75 -2.34 -7.10
C LEU A 108 -15.25 -3.55 -6.30
N GLY A 109 -15.99 -4.68 -6.37
CA GLY A 109 -15.63 -5.94 -5.72
C GLY A 109 -14.32 -6.57 -6.20
N GLU A 110 -13.79 -6.17 -7.35
CA GLU A 110 -12.51 -6.66 -7.89
C GLU A 110 -11.31 -6.37 -6.95
N ILE A 111 -11.40 -5.34 -6.08
CA ILE A 111 -10.40 -5.05 -5.06
C ILE A 111 -10.14 -6.25 -4.14
N PHE A 112 -11.19 -7.03 -3.85
CA PHE A 112 -11.12 -8.18 -2.96
C PHE A 112 -10.81 -9.50 -3.71
N LYS A 113 -10.49 -9.44 -4.99
CA LYS A 113 -10.20 -10.63 -5.79
C LYS A 113 -8.95 -11.37 -5.31
N GLY A 114 -7.95 -10.66 -4.78
CA GLY A 114 -6.76 -11.27 -4.18
C GLY A 114 -7.06 -12.25 -3.04
N PHE A 115 -8.21 -12.12 -2.37
CA PHE A 115 -8.66 -13.04 -1.32
C PHE A 115 -9.33 -14.31 -1.86
N LYS A 116 -9.81 -14.29 -3.11
CA LYS A 116 -10.55 -15.40 -3.72
C LYS A 116 -9.66 -16.39 -4.49
N GLY A 117 -8.45 -15.98 -4.88
CA GLY A 117 -7.51 -16.81 -5.63
C GLY A 117 -6.55 -17.59 -4.72
N ASN A 118 -5.31 -17.72 -5.14
CA ASN A 118 -4.25 -18.32 -4.32
C ASN A 118 -3.74 -17.31 -3.27
N TYR A 119 -4.59 -16.97 -2.31
CA TYR A 119 -4.35 -15.97 -1.27
C TYR A 119 -3.01 -16.15 -0.55
N LEU A 120 -2.70 -17.38 -0.12
CA LEU A 120 -1.46 -17.65 0.61
C LEU A 120 -0.21 -17.41 -0.25
N ASN A 121 -0.30 -17.67 -1.56
CA ASN A 121 0.80 -17.39 -2.48
C ASN A 121 1.02 -15.87 -2.62
N VAL A 122 -0.06 -15.10 -2.77
CA VAL A 122 0.00 -13.63 -2.81
C VAL A 122 0.63 -13.09 -1.52
N VAL A 123 0.16 -13.52 -0.34
CA VAL A 123 0.73 -13.12 0.95
C VAL A 123 2.22 -13.48 1.03
N LYS A 124 2.60 -14.71 0.64
CA LYS A 124 3.99 -15.18 0.66
C LYS A 124 4.90 -14.30 -0.20
N ILE A 125 4.52 -14.04 -1.44
CA ILE A 125 5.36 -13.28 -2.39
C ILE A 125 5.45 -11.82 -1.96
N MET A 126 4.36 -11.20 -1.54
CA MET A 126 4.35 -9.83 -1.02
C MET A 126 5.21 -9.71 0.25
N PHE A 127 5.11 -10.66 1.17
CA PHE A 127 5.97 -10.70 2.35
C PHE A 127 7.45 -10.85 2.00
N LEU A 128 7.79 -11.72 1.05
CA LEU A 128 9.17 -11.87 0.55
C LEU A 128 9.69 -10.58 -0.11
N MET A 129 8.83 -9.87 -0.83
CA MET A 129 9.14 -8.59 -1.43
C MET A 129 9.49 -7.55 -0.34
N ASP A 130 8.64 -7.41 0.67
CA ASP A 130 8.86 -6.49 1.79
C ASP A 130 10.14 -6.84 2.55
N LEU A 131 10.35 -8.13 2.83
CA LEU A 131 11.54 -8.63 3.53
C LEU A 131 12.82 -8.38 2.73
N LYS A 132 12.84 -8.71 1.42
CA LYS A 132 14.00 -8.44 0.56
C LYS A 132 14.28 -6.94 0.47
N THR A 133 13.27 -6.11 0.31
CA THR A 133 13.41 -4.65 0.29
C THR A 133 14.01 -4.14 1.60
N LEU A 134 13.50 -4.60 2.73
CA LEU A 134 14.01 -4.24 4.05
C LEU A 134 15.48 -4.66 4.23
N LEU A 135 15.85 -5.88 3.83
CA LEU A 135 17.23 -6.36 3.90
C LEU A 135 18.18 -5.52 3.03
N TRP A 136 17.78 -5.15 1.83
CA TRP A 136 18.58 -4.28 0.97
C TRP A 136 18.73 -2.87 1.55
N LEU A 137 17.66 -2.29 2.13
CA LEU A 137 17.72 -0.98 2.80
C LEU A 137 18.62 -1.02 4.03
N LEU A 138 18.63 -2.12 4.77
CA LEU A 138 19.46 -2.28 5.97
C LEU A 138 20.94 -2.47 5.61
N LEU A 139 21.24 -3.14 4.51
CA LEU A 139 22.60 -3.38 4.05
C LEU A 139 23.23 -2.13 3.41
N PHE A 140 22.51 -1.50 2.48
CA PHE A 140 22.94 -0.28 1.79
C PHE A 140 21.73 0.55 1.38
N ILE A 141 21.70 1.81 1.78
CA ILE A 141 20.58 2.73 1.49
C ILE A 141 20.36 2.89 -0.02
N ILE A 142 21.42 3.16 -0.81
CA ILE A 142 21.30 3.40 -2.26
C ILE A 142 20.80 2.16 -3.03
N PRO A 143 21.46 0.96 -2.91
CA PRO A 143 20.93 -0.26 -3.53
C PRO A 143 19.53 -0.64 -3.04
N GLY A 144 19.20 -0.32 -1.77
CA GLY A 144 17.87 -0.56 -1.21
C GLY A 144 16.77 0.18 -1.98
N PHE A 145 16.99 1.46 -2.31
CA PHE A 145 16.05 2.22 -3.15
C PHE A 145 15.93 1.66 -4.57
N VAL A 146 17.03 1.24 -5.17
CA VAL A 146 17.00 0.64 -6.53
C VAL A 146 16.19 -0.65 -6.51
N LYS A 147 16.40 -1.52 -5.52
CA LYS A 147 15.65 -2.78 -5.38
C LYS A 147 14.18 -2.56 -4.99
N ALA A 148 13.88 -1.58 -4.17
CA ALA A 148 12.51 -1.20 -3.86
C ALA A 148 11.74 -0.79 -5.14
N TYR A 149 12.38 -0.03 -6.01
CA TYR A 149 11.79 0.37 -7.31
C TYR A 149 11.61 -0.83 -8.25
N GLU A 150 12.60 -1.71 -8.35
CA GLU A 150 12.52 -2.94 -9.14
C GLU A 150 11.35 -3.83 -8.68
N TYR A 151 11.21 -4.02 -7.37
CA TYR A 151 10.15 -4.85 -6.81
C TYR A 151 8.74 -4.19 -6.82
N SER A 152 8.65 -2.90 -7.12
CA SER A 152 7.36 -2.19 -7.16
C SER A 152 6.38 -2.74 -8.20
N MET A 153 6.88 -3.51 -9.18
CA MET A 153 6.04 -4.15 -10.20
C MET A 153 5.41 -5.47 -9.75
N ILE A 154 5.92 -6.10 -8.70
CA ILE A 154 5.43 -7.40 -8.20
C ILE A 154 3.93 -7.41 -7.89
N PRO A 155 3.34 -6.40 -7.22
CA PRO A 155 1.91 -6.38 -6.97
C PRO A 155 1.05 -6.40 -8.24
N TYR A 156 1.55 -5.82 -9.35
CA TYR A 156 0.88 -5.85 -10.65
C TYR A 156 0.94 -7.24 -11.28
N LEU A 157 2.11 -7.90 -11.26
CA LEU A 157 2.26 -9.27 -11.74
C LEU A 157 1.35 -10.25 -10.98
N LEU A 158 1.25 -10.10 -9.66
CA LEU A 158 0.37 -10.91 -8.82
C LEU A 158 -1.11 -10.61 -9.06
N ALA A 159 -1.45 -9.37 -9.45
CA ALA A 159 -2.82 -9.01 -9.82
C ALA A 159 -3.29 -9.71 -11.11
N GLU A 160 -2.36 -9.92 -12.06
CA GLU A 160 -2.61 -10.66 -13.30
C GLU A 160 -2.59 -12.18 -13.07
N ASN A 161 -1.58 -12.67 -12.35
CA ASN A 161 -1.41 -14.09 -12.08
C ASN A 161 -1.12 -14.36 -10.59
N PRO A 162 -2.15 -14.64 -9.76
CA PRO A 162 -1.97 -14.95 -8.33
C PRO A 162 -1.21 -16.27 -8.07
N ASN A 163 -1.01 -17.09 -9.09
CA ASN A 163 -0.30 -18.38 -8.97
C ASN A 163 1.20 -18.29 -9.36
N LEU A 164 1.69 -17.08 -9.62
CA LEU A 164 3.09 -16.86 -9.97
C LEU A 164 4.02 -17.46 -8.91
N SER A 165 5.08 -18.11 -9.31
CA SER A 165 6.10 -18.60 -8.36
C SER A 165 6.95 -17.44 -7.84
N ALA A 166 7.58 -17.62 -6.67
CA ALA A 166 8.47 -16.59 -6.12
C ALA A 166 9.65 -16.30 -7.08
N ASP A 167 10.22 -17.33 -7.71
CA ASP A 167 11.35 -17.16 -8.63
C ASP A 167 10.95 -16.34 -9.87
N GLU A 168 9.77 -16.59 -10.42
CA GLU A 168 9.23 -15.80 -11.55
C GLU A 168 8.91 -14.35 -11.16
N ALA A 169 8.45 -14.13 -9.92
CA ALA A 169 8.11 -12.78 -9.45
C ALA A 169 9.34 -11.89 -9.21
N PHE A 170 10.51 -12.50 -8.96
CA PHE A 170 11.76 -11.80 -8.66
C PHE A 170 12.81 -11.89 -9.77
N SER A 171 12.54 -12.54 -10.90
CA SER A 171 13.40 -12.61 -12.08
C SER A 171 13.28 -11.34 -12.92
#